data_a7e498fc3bb29b5707da9741b46bc385
#
_entry.id   a7e498fc3bb29b5707da9741b46bc385
#
_cell.length_a   1.000
_cell.length_b   1.000
_cell.length_c   1.000
_cell.angle_alpha   90.00
_cell.angle_beta   90.00
_cell.angle_gamma   90.00
#
_symmetry.space_group_name_H-M   'P 1'
#
loop_
_entity.id
_entity.type
_entity.pdbx_description
1 polymer ?
#
loop_
_entity_poly.entity_id
_entity_poly.type
_entity_poly.pdbx_seq_one_letter_code
_entity_poly.pdbx_strand_id
1 'polypeptide(L)'
;YANRGYACVMQDVRGRWDSDGDYYPFHQEAKDGYDTQEWVGEQPWCNGNIGMIGGSYLGGVQWLSAPLKNKYLKAMVPRVMCTDYYRGLVHPGGTFQLNVMMTWGMRTSGRTAQTINYHNWTKAFHSLPLADLGGSTGRNMPFWQDWHEHENDDEYWDEVNTERRFGDIEVPALIMGGWYDLYAPDAFDNFNGMHKQGGSKSARQSRLIMGPWPHRLSQSTKTGDIDFGAPSKIDLDALERSWLDRWLRDEDNGIENEAPLRLFIMGTNE
;
A
#
# COMPACT_ATOMS: atom_id res chain seq x y z
N TYR A 1 -4.45 -15.61 -11.26
CA TYR A 1 -5.29 -16.05 -10.13
C TYR A 1 -6.53 -16.80 -10.62
N ALA A 2 -7.37 -16.26 -11.51
CA ALA A 2 -8.59 -16.93 -11.97
C ALA A 2 -8.36 -18.34 -12.49
N ASN A 3 -7.31 -18.56 -13.31
CA ASN A 3 -6.91 -19.87 -13.82
C ASN A 3 -6.42 -20.86 -12.73
N ARG A 4 -6.34 -20.41 -11.48
CA ARG A 4 -5.93 -21.20 -10.31
C ARG A 4 -7.07 -21.39 -9.30
N GLY A 5 -8.31 -21.05 -9.69
CA GLY A 5 -9.49 -21.26 -8.87
C GLY A 5 -9.80 -20.14 -7.89
N TYR A 6 -9.23 -18.95 -8.09
CA TYR A 6 -9.57 -17.75 -7.34
C TYR A 6 -10.62 -16.92 -8.06
N ALA A 7 -11.61 -16.44 -7.35
CA ALA A 7 -12.43 -15.30 -7.81
C ALA A 7 -11.62 -14.01 -7.58
N CYS A 8 -11.48 -13.20 -8.63
CA CYS A 8 -10.74 -11.94 -8.56
C CYS A 8 -11.71 -10.79 -8.60
N VAL A 9 -11.73 -9.98 -7.55
CA VAL A 9 -12.54 -8.77 -7.45
C VAL A 9 -11.62 -7.56 -7.57
N MET A 10 -11.97 -6.65 -8.47
CA MET A 10 -11.31 -5.36 -8.64
C MET A 10 -12.34 -4.27 -8.44
N GLN A 11 -12.03 -3.32 -7.57
CA GLN A 11 -12.89 -2.21 -7.23
C GLN A 11 -12.16 -0.90 -7.49
N ASP A 12 -12.83 0.02 -8.17
CA ASP A 12 -12.39 1.39 -8.23
C ASP A 12 -12.69 2.09 -6.90
N VAL A 13 -11.75 2.85 -6.38
CA VAL A 13 -11.99 3.63 -5.17
C VAL A 13 -13.08 4.68 -5.41
N ARG A 14 -13.74 5.08 -4.33
CA ARG A 14 -14.82 6.07 -4.34
C ARG A 14 -14.45 7.30 -5.16
N GLY A 15 -15.36 7.74 -6.03
CA GLY A 15 -15.18 8.90 -6.90
C GLY A 15 -14.23 8.69 -8.08
N ARG A 16 -13.74 7.46 -8.28
CA ARG A 16 -12.82 7.13 -9.38
C ARG A 16 -13.48 6.19 -10.38
N TRP A 17 -13.13 6.33 -11.67
CA TRP A 17 -13.62 5.52 -12.80
C TRP A 17 -15.15 5.36 -12.75
N ASP A 18 -15.63 4.15 -12.53
CA ASP A 18 -17.07 3.85 -12.51
C ASP A 18 -17.68 3.87 -11.10
N SER A 19 -16.87 4.03 -10.04
CA SER A 19 -17.39 4.16 -8.68
C SER A 19 -17.98 5.54 -8.41
N ASP A 20 -19.11 5.55 -7.70
CA ASP A 20 -19.83 6.78 -7.33
C ASP A 20 -19.11 7.55 -6.20
N GLY A 21 -19.60 8.76 -5.92
CA GLY A 21 -19.13 9.64 -4.86
C GLY A 21 -17.97 10.52 -5.28
N ASP A 22 -17.33 11.12 -4.29
CA ASP A 22 -16.20 12.04 -4.44
C ASP A 22 -14.90 11.41 -3.99
N TYR A 23 -13.85 11.62 -4.76
CA TYR A 23 -12.52 11.13 -4.44
C TYR A 23 -11.85 11.98 -3.37
N TYR A 24 -11.52 11.34 -2.26
CA TYR A 24 -10.67 11.88 -1.21
C TYR A 24 -9.76 10.75 -0.70
N PRO A 25 -8.42 10.81 -0.94
CA PRO A 25 -7.54 9.67 -0.74
C PRO A 25 -7.39 9.30 0.74
N PHE A 26 -7.33 8.02 1.01
CA PHE A 26 -6.98 7.35 2.26
C PHE A 26 -8.05 7.36 3.35
N HIS A 27 -8.85 8.39 3.51
CA HIS A 27 -9.82 8.53 4.61
C HIS A 27 -11.07 7.64 4.51
N GLN A 28 -11.46 7.27 3.29
CA GLN A 28 -12.67 6.45 3.08
C GLN A 28 -12.37 4.96 2.85
N GLU A 29 -11.14 4.63 2.50
CA GLU A 29 -10.73 3.29 2.05
C GLU A 29 -10.86 2.23 3.14
N ALA A 30 -10.75 2.60 4.42
CA ALA A 30 -10.95 1.67 5.52
C ALA A 30 -12.38 1.09 5.52
N LYS A 31 -13.38 1.96 5.45
CA LYS A 31 -14.80 1.61 5.48
C LYS A 31 -15.23 0.96 4.17
N ASP A 32 -14.86 1.56 3.03
CA ASP A 32 -15.19 1.03 1.71
C ASP A 32 -14.58 -0.36 1.49
N GLY A 33 -13.36 -0.56 1.98
CA GLY A 33 -12.70 -1.86 1.96
C GLY A 33 -13.40 -2.90 2.84
N TYR A 34 -13.84 -2.50 4.04
CA TYR A 34 -14.62 -3.36 4.92
C TYR A 34 -15.94 -3.79 4.27
N ASP A 35 -16.71 -2.84 3.76
CA ASP A 35 -18.02 -3.09 3.12
C ASP A 35 -17.86 -3.99 1.89
N THR A 36 -16.79 -3.77 1.11
CA THR A 36 -16.47 -4.64 -0.04
C THR A 36 -16.17 -6.07 0.42
N GLN A 37 -15.41 -6.24 1.50
CA GLN A 37 -15.11 -7.57 2.04
C GLN A 37 -16.38 -8.27 2.55
N GLU A 38 -17.30 -7.54 3.22
CA GLU A 38 -18.60 -8.10 3.63
C GLU A 38 -19.39 -8.56 2.39
N TRP A 39 -19.54 -7.67 1.40
CA TRP A 39 -20.26 -8.01 0.17
C TRP A 39 -19.66 -9.22 -0.54
N VAL A 40 -18.32 -9.26 -0.72
CA VAL A 40 -17.63 -10.39 -1.37
C VAL A 40 -17.81 -11.67 -0.57
N GLY A 41 -17.70 -11.61 0.76
CA GLY A 41 -17.80 -12.76 1.64
C GLY A 41 -19.19 -13.42 1.63
N GLU A 42 -20.23 -12.65 1.32
CA GLU A 42 -21.61 -13.11 1.23
C GLU A 42 -22.00 -13.69 -0.16
N GLN A 43 -21.12 -13.56 -1.15
CA GLN A 43 -21.43 -14.06 -2.49
C GLN A 43 -21.41 -15.59 -2.55
N PRO A 44 -22.32 -16.22 -3.32
CA PRO A 44 -22.43 -17.68 -3.41
C PRO A 44 -21.19 -18.35 -4.03
N TRP A 45 -20.34 -17.60 -4.70
CA TRP A 45 -19.08 -18.08 -5.27
C TRP A 45 -17.87 -17.90 -4.32
N CYS A 46 -18.04 -17.23 -3.18
CA CYS A 46 -17.01 -17.04 -2.17
C CYS A 46 -17.05 -18.17 -1.14
N ASN A 47 -15.91 -18.73 -0.82
CA ASN A 47 -15.79 -19.75 0.23
C ASN A 47 -15.67 -19.16 1.65
N GLY A 48 -15.84 -17.85 1.81
CA GLY A 48 -15.69 -17.13 3.08
C GLY A 48 -14.26 -16.74 3.42
N ASN A 49 -13.29 -16.94 2.53
CA ASN A 49 -11.90 -16.57 2.75
C ASN A 49 -11.47 -15.54 1.70
N ILE A 50 -11.11 -14.35 2.14
CA ILE A 50 -10.67 -13.24 1.30
C ILE A 50 -9.19 -12.96 1.58
N GLY A 51 -8.42 -12.80 0.51
CA GLY A 51 -7.06 -12.26 0.55
C GLY A 51 -6.99 -10.96 -0.24
N MET A 52 -6.21 -10.01 0.24
CA MET A 52 -5.97 -8.76 -0.46
C MET A 52 -4.53 -8.72 -0.97
N ILE A 53 -4.35 -8.21 -2.20
CA ILE A 53 -3.03 -8.04 -2.82
C ILE A 53 -2.93 -6.68 -3.47
N GLY A 54 -1.76 -6.11 -3.50
CA GLY A 54 -1.51 -4.89 -4.25
C GLY A 54 -0.34 -4.08 -3.72
N GLY A 55 0.17 -3.17 -4.54
CA GLY A 55 1.26 -2.28 -4.18
C GLY A 55 0.85 -0.82 -4.19
N SER A 56 1.63 0.02 -3.53
CA SER A 56 1.37 1.45 -3.42
C SER A 56 -0.02 1.70 -2.82
N TYR A 57 -0.86 2.51 -3.45
CA TYR A 57 -2.23 2.75 -2.98
C TYR A 57 -3.00 1.46 -2.68
N LEU A 58 -2.86 0.43 -3.54
CA LEU A 58 -3.50 -0.87 -3.31
C LEU A 58 -2.88 -1.67 -2.14
N GLY A 59 -1.68 -1.32 -1.71
CA GLY A 59 -1.10 -1.77 -0.44
C GLY A 59 -1.70 -1.01 0.74
N GLY A 60 -1.90 0.30 0.56
CA GLY A 60 -2.49 1.17 1.57
C GLY A 60 -3.91 0.79 1.96
N VAL A 61 -4.77 0.50 0.98
CA VAL A 61 -6.17 0.11 1.28
C VAL A 61 -6.25 -1.19 2.09
N GLN A 62 -5.25 -2.08 1.97
CA GLN A 62 -5.17 -3.29 2.80
C GLN A 62 -4.89 -2.91 4.26
N TRP A 63 -3.88 -2.08 4.48
CA TRP A 63 -3.51 -1.61 5.81
C TRP A 63 -4.63 -0.84 6.50
N LEU A 64 -5.32 0.03 5.75
CA LEU A 64 -6.42 0.84 6.28
C LEU A 64 -7.64 0.01 6.69
N SER A 65 -7.99 -1.03 5.92
CA SER A 65 -9.18 -1.85 6.20
C SER A 65 -8.94 -2.98 7.21
N ALA A 66 -7.73 -3.52 7.31
CA ALA A 66 -7.42 -4.67 8.15
C ALA A 66 -7.74 -4.46 9.65
N PRO A 67 -7.50 -3.27 10.27
CA PRO A 67 -7.85 -3.02 11.66
C PRO A 67 -9.35 -3.08 11.98
N LEU A 68 -10.22 -3.10 10.96
CA LEU A 68 -11.67 -3.24 11.14
C LEU A 68 -12.11 -4.69 11.39
N LYS A 69 -11.18 -5.64 11.35
CA LYS A 69 -11.38 -7.05 11.74
C LYS A 69 -12.51 -7.75 10.98
N ASN A 70 -12.54 -7.53 9.65
CA ASN A 70 -13.53 -8.21 8.85
C ASN A 70 -13.35 -9.75 8.94
N LYS A 71 -14.45 -10.45 9.26
CA LYS A 71 -14.45 -11.91 9.47
C LYS A 71 -14.02 -12.74 8.26
N TYR A 72 -14.16 -12.17 7.06
CA TYR A 72 -13.80 -12.84 5.81
C TYR A 72 -12.35 -12.60 5.39
N LEU A 73 -11.72 -11.51 5.85
CA LEU A 73 -10.32 -11.26 5.55
C LEU A 73 -9.43 -12.29 6.27
N LYS A 74 -8.54 -12.97 5.53
CA LYS A 74 -7.66 -14.02 6.05
C LYS A 74 -6.18 -13.74 5.87
N ALA A 75 -5.81 -12.97 4.85
CA ALA A 75 -4.42 -12.63 4.58
C ALA A 75 -4.29 -11.37 3.74
N MET A 76 -3.13 -10.73 3.82
CA MET A 76 -2.78 -9.55 3.03
C MET A 76 -1.43 -9.72 2.35
N VAL A 77 -1.25 -9.05 1.20
CA VAL A 77 0.04 -8.90 0.54
C VAL A 77 0.25 -7.41 0.18
N PRO A 78 0.49 -6.56 1.19
CA PRO A 78 0.77 -5.14 0.98
C PRO A 78 2.21 -4.94 0.52
N ARG A 79 2.39 -4.21 -0.57
CA ARG A 79 3.70 -3.92 -1.16
C ARG A 79 3.94 -2.43 -1.22
N VAL A 80 5.17 -2.02 -0.94
CA VAL A 80 5.68 -0.66 -1.18
C VAL A 80 4.70 0.45 -0.73
N MET A 81 4.33 0.41 0.55
CA MET A 81 3.43 1.41 1.15
C MET A 81 3.67 1.57 2.64
N CYS A 82 3.52 2.80 3.13
CA CYS A 82 3.55 3.13 4.54
C CYS A 82 2.23 2.76 5.24
N THR A 83 2.24 2.82 6.57
CA THR A 83 1.07 2.69 7.44
C THR A 83 0.81 3.94 8.27
N ASP A 84 1.77 4.86 8.29
CA ASP A 84 1.65 6.22 8.82
C ASP A 84 1.71 7.20 7.65
N TYR A 85 0.57 7.76 7.24
CA TYR A 85 0.50 8.62 6.06
C TYR A 85 1.06 10.03 6.30
N TYR A 86 1.11 10.48 7.55
CA TYR A 86 1.80 11.72 7.88
C TYR A 86 3.30 11.57 7.66
N ARG A 87 3.94 10.69 8.44
CA ARG A 87 5.39 10.54 8.48
C ARG A 87 5.96 9.82 7.25
N GLY A 88 5.26 8.80 6.75
CA GLY A 88 5.74 7.95 5.65
C GLY A 88 5.44 8.50 4.26
N LEU A 89 4.48 9.44 4.13
CA LEU A 89 4.05 9.91 2.81
C LEU A 89 4.02 11.44 2.68
N VAL A 90 3.20 12.14 3.48
CA VAL A 90 2.92 13.56 3.20
C VAL A 90 3.95 14.48 3.82
N HIS A 91 4.39 14.21 5.06
CA HIS A 91 5.35 15.04 5.79
C HIS A 91 6.56 14.24 6.33
N PRO A 92 7.31 13.50 5.48
CA PRO A 92 8.46 12.76 5.94
C PRO A 92 9.49 13.70 6.58
N GLY A 93 9.87 13.36 7.83
CA GLY A 93 10.76 14.22 8.62
C GLY A 93 10.16 15.57 9.01
N GLY A 94 8.83 15.73 8.96
CA GLY A 94 8.12 16.97 9.25
C GLY A 94 8.12 17.98 8.11
N THR A 95 8.55 17.59 6.91
CA THR A 95 8.58 18.46 5.73
C THR A 95 7.61 17.97 4.67
N PHE A 96 6.78 18.86 4.13
CA PHE A 96 5.83 18.51 3.08
C PHE A 96 6.54 17.98 1.83
N GLN A 97 6.17 16.79 1.38
CA GLN A 97 6.78 16.10 0.23
C GLN A 97 6.24 16.63 -1.10
N LEU A 98 6.56 17.89 -1.40
CA LEU A 98 5.96 18.69 -2.48
C LEU A 98 5.92 17.96 -3.83
N ASN A 99 7.06 17.46 -4.31
CA ASN A 99 7.15 16.89 -5.65
C ASN A 99 6.26 15.63 -5.80
N VAL A 100 6.35 14.71 -4.84
CA VAL A 100 5.57 13.47 -4.88
C VAL A 100 4.09 13.76 -4.75
N MET A 101 3.70 14.56 -3.76
CA MET A 101 2.29 14.85 -3.48
C MET A 101 1.63 15.64 -4.59
N MET A 102 2.31 16.64 -5.17
CA MET A 102 1.77 17.41 -6.27
C MET A 102 1.60 16.57 -7.55
N THR A 103 2.64 15.85 -7.94
CA THR A 103 2.59 15.05 -9.18
C THR A 103 1.61 13.89 -9.06
N TRP A 104 1.55 13.25 -7.89
CA TRP A 104 0.60 12.19 -7.60
C TRP A 104 -0.84 12.73 -7.53
N GLY A 105 -1.07 13.81 -6.77
CA GLY A 105 -2.39 14.44 -6.64
C GLY A 105 -2.95 14.87 -7.97
N MET A 106 -2.16 15.52 -8.83
CA MET A 106 -2.58 15.89 -10.18
C MET A 106 -2.89 14.70 -11.08
N ARG A 107 -2.20 13.57 -10.91
CA ARG A 107 -2.45 12.37 -11.69
C ARG A 107 -3.70 11.65 -11.25
N THR A 108 -3.97 11.64 -9.95
CA THR A 108 -5.05 10.87 -9.34
C THR A 108 -6.33 11.65 -9.11
N SER A 109 -6.28 12.98 -9.02
CA SER A 109 -7.47 13.82 -8.88
C SER A 109 -8.42 13.70 -10.08
N GLY A 110 -9.72 13.76 -9.80
CA GLY A 110 -10.77 13.54 -10.81
C GLY A 110 -11.06 12.07 -11.08
N ARG A 111 -12.02 11.80 -11.94
CA ARG A 111 -12.57 10.45 -12.15
C ARG A 111 -11.61 9.48 -12.81
N THR A 112 -10.75 9.94 -13.69
CA THR A 112 -9.79 9.10 -14.43
C THR A 112 -8.36 9.57 -14.22
N ALA A 113 -7.40 8.68 -14.44
CA ALA A 113 -5.99 9.05 -14.39
C ALA A 113 -5.69 10.14 -15.44
N GLN A 114 -4.95 11.17 -15.03
CA GLN A 114 -4.68 12.33 -15.85
C GLN A 114 -3.21 12.34 -16.29
N THR A 115 -2.98 12.79 -17.53
CA THR A 115 -1.61 13.11 -17.93
C THR A 115 -1.16 14.42 -17.28
N ILE A 116 0.08 14.45 -16.82
CA ILE A 116 0.71 15.59 -16.19
C ILE A 116 1.90 16.12 -17.01
N ASN A 117 2.16 15.54 -18.17
CA ASN A 117 3.38 15.80 -18.97
C ASN A 117 3.42 17.23 -19.54
N TYR A 118 2.26 17.86 -19.73
CA TYR A 118 2.17 19.21 -20.32
C TYR A 118 2.09 20.33 -19.25
N HIS A 119 2.16 19.98 -17.99
CA HIS A 119 2.13 20.97 -16.92
C HIS A 119 3.47 21.69 -16.82
N ASN A 120 3.44 23.01 -16.56
CA ASN A 120 4.66 23.79 -16.35
C ASN A 120 5.15 23.61 -14.91
N TRP A 121 5.88 22.53 -14.67
CA TRP A 121 6.40 22.16 -13.35
C TRP A 121 7.34 23.22 -12.76
N THR A 122 8.17 23.87 -13.59
CA THR A 122 9.05 24.94 -13.13
C THR A 122 8.22 26.07 -12.52
N LYS A 123 7.16 26.52 -13.20
CA LYS A 123 6.28 27.55 -12.67
C LYS A 123 5.57 27.08 -11.40
N ALA A 124 5.03 25.84 -11.39
CA ALA A 124 4.32 25.31 -10.25
C ALA A 124 5.21 25.29 -9.00
N PHE A 125 6.37 24.64 -9.07
CA PHE A 125 7.26 24.50 -7.90
C PHE A 125 7.92 25.79 -7.42
N HIS A 126 7.84 26.87 -8.18
CA HIS A 126 8.32 28.18 -7.75
C HIS A 126 7.19 29.14 -7.31
N SER A 127 5.95 28.65 -7.25
CA SER A 127 4.81 29.46 -6.80
C SER A 127 4.62 29.35 -5.29
N LEU A 128 4.23 30.47 -4.67
CA LEU A 128 3.94 30.55 -3.23
C LEU A 128 2.61 31.31 -3.03
N PRO A 129 1.87 31.03 -1.97
CA PRO A 129 2.09 29.97 -0.97
C PRO A 129 1.80 28.56 -1.54
N LEU A 130 2.41 27.53 -0.92
CA LEU A 130 2.26 26.15 -1.40
C LEU A 130 0.82 25.64 -1.32
N ALA A 131 0.05 26.08 -0.34
CA ALA A 131 -1.37 25.72 -0.17
C ALA A 131 -2.21 26.06 -1.41
N ASP A 132 -1.91 27.18 -2.10
CA ASP A 132 -2.66 27.63 -3.28
C ASP A 132 -2.33 26.83 -4.55
N LEU A 133 -1.26 26.02 -4.52
CA LEU A 133 -0.82 25.28 -5.71
C LEU A 133 -1.89 24.28 -6.18
N GLY A 134 -2.61 23.64 -5.26
CA GLY A 134 -3.70 22.72 -5.60
C GLY A 134 -4.71 23.36 -6.55
N GLY A 135 -5.20 24.55 -6.19
CA GLY A 135 -6.15 25.33 -7.01
C GLY A 135 -5.55 25.82 -8.32
N SER A 136 -4.27 26.22 -8.32
CA SER A 136 -3.60 26.76 -9.51
C SER A 136 -3.41 25.72 -10.63
N THR A 137 -3.54 24.42 -10.32
CA THR A 137 -3.44 23.35 -11.31
C THR A 137 -4.68 23.18 -12.16
N GLY A 138 -5.81 23.81 -11.79
CA GLY A 138 -7.12 23.58 -12.39
C GLY A 138 -7.74 22.23 -12.05
N ARG A 139 -7.19 21.53 -11.05
CA ARG A 139 -7.71 20.26 -10.54
C ARG A 139 -8.44 20.46 -9.23
N ASN A 140 -9.51 19.71 -9.01
CA ASN A 140 -10.14 19.64 -7.70
C ASN A 140 -9.36 18.66 -6.81
N MET A 141 -8.61 19.18 -5.86
CA MET A 141 -7.80 18.43 -4.90
C MET A 141 -8.08 18.96 -3.49
N PRO A 142 -9.27 18.66 -2.89
CA PRO A 142 -9.61 19.17 -1.56
C PRO A 142 -8.60 18.74 -0.51
N PHE A 143 -8.10 17.50 -0.59
CA PHE A 143 -7.06 16.96 0.28
C PHE A 143 -5.75 17.76 0.26
N TRP A 144 -5.48 18.55 -0.79
CA TRP A 144 -4.27 19.39 -0.86
C TRP A 144 -4.30 20.49 0.19
N GLN A 145 -5.44 21.15 0.34
CA GLN A 145 -5.62 22.21 1.34
C GLN A 145 -5.54 21.61 2.75
N ASP A 146 -6.23 20.51 2.99
CA ASP A 146 -6.27 19.85 4.28
C ASP A 146 -4.87 19.38 4.71
N TRP A 147 -4.05 18.86 3.80
CA TRP A 147 -2.66 18.48 4.10
C TRP A 147 -1.77 19.65 4.52
N HIS A 148 -2.07 20.88 4.08
CA HIS A 148 -1.35 22.08 4.51
C HIS A 148 -1.94 22.68 5.79
N GLU A 149 -3.22 22.50 6.05
CA GLU A 149 -3.86 22.90 7.30
C GLU A 149 -3.44 22.00 8.47
N HIS A 150 -3.18 20.70 8.18
CA HIS A 150 -2.72 19.69 9.11
C HIS A 150 -1.22 19.39 8.94
N GLU A 151 -0.39 20.45 9.07
CA GLU A 151 1.07 20.34 8.91
C GLU A 151 1.77 19.61 10.05
N ASN A 152 1.07 19.38 11.17
CA ASN A 152 1.55 18.58 12.30
C ASN A 152 0.83 17.24 12.36
N ASP A 153 1.44 16.26 13.04
CA ASP A 153 0.83 14.95 13.30
C ASP A 153 -0.29 15.08 14.36
N ASP A 154 -1.46 15.52 13.91
CA ASP A 154 -2.65 15.79 14.71
C ASP A 154 -3.75 14.74 14.46
N GLU A 155 -4.96 14.99 15.01
CA GLU A 155 -6.09 14.07 14.92
C GLU A 155 -6.59 13.77 13.51
N TYR A 156 -6.32 14.64 12.52
CA TYR A 156 -6.63 14.38 11.12
C TYR A 156 -5.90 13.13 10.60
N TRP A 157 -4.64 12.96 11.01
CA TRP A 157 -3.81 11.83 10.60
C TRP A 157 -4.09 10.55 11.36
N ASP A 158 -4.73 10.62 12.55
CA ASP A 158 -5.07 9.44 13.36
C ASP A 158 -5.96 8.45 12.59
N GLU A 159 -6.88 8.95 11.78
CA GLU A 159 -7.81 8.13 11.01
C GLU A 159 -7.09 7.27 9.96
N VAL A 160 -5.98 7.76 9.43
CA VAL A 160 -5.17 7.09 8.39
C VAL A 160 -3.84 6.54 8.93
N ASN A 161 -3.63 6.51 10.25
CA ASN A 161 -2.44 5.95 10.87
C ASN A 161 -2.69 4.52 11.37
N THR A 162 -2.34 3.53 10.55
CA THR A 162 -2.46 2.12 10.93
C THR A 162 -1.39 1.68 11.93
N GLU A 163 -0.25 2.37 12.03
CA GLU A 163 0.79 2.03 13.02
C GLU A 163 0.26 2.06 14.45
N ARG A 164 -0.65 2.98 14.75
CA ARG A 164 -1.31 3.09 16.07
C ARG A 164 -2.31 1.95 16.31
N ARG A 165 -2.58 1.12 15.30
CA ARG A 165 -3.63 0.09 15.29
C ARG A 165 -3.14 -1.30 14.89
N PHE A 166 -1.85 -1.58 14.88
CA PHE A 166 -1.34 -2.93 14.58
C PHE A 166 -1.95 -4.01 15.50
N GLY A 167 -2.26 -3.66 16.75
CA GLY A 167 -2.95 -4.56 17.69
C GLY A 167 -4.37 -4.95 17.29
N ASP A 168 -4.98 -4.23 16.36
CA ASP A 168 -6.28 -4.56 15.81
C ASP A 168 -6.20 -5.47 14.57
N ILE A 169 -5.04 -5.64 13.96
CA ILE A 169 -4.87 -6.49 12.79
C ILE A 169 -4.69 -7.94 13.23
N GLU A 170 -5.63 -8.80 12.85
CA GLU A 170 -5.65 -10.21 13.23
C GLU A 170 -5.17 -11.17 12.11
N VAL A 171 -4.93 -10.65 10.91
CA VAL A 171 -4.52 -11.44 9.75
C VAL A 171 -3.04 -11.25 9.42
N PRO A 172 -2.37 -12.27 8.88
CA PRO A 172 -0.97 -12.17 8.51
C PRO A 172 -0.77 -11.36 7.23
N ALA A 173 0.38 -10.70 7.14
CA ALA A 173 0.79 -9.91 5.99
C ALA A 173 2.10 -10.44 5.38
N LEU A 174 2.13 -10.62 4.06
CA LEU A 174 3.35 -10.77 3.29
C LEU A 174 3.76 -9.38 2.78
N ILE A 175 4.61 -8.72 3.54
CA ILE A 175 5.08 -7.36 3.26
C ILE A 175 6.22 -7.44 2.24
N MET A 176 6.17 -6.60 1.21
CA MET A 176 7.25 -6.52 0.24
C MET A 176 7.68 -5.07 0.05
N GLY A 177 8.99 -4.84 0.10
CA GLY A 177 9.59 -3.53 -0.09
C GLY A 177 10.81 -3.56 -1.00
N GLY A 178 11.29 -2.40 -1.35
CA GLY A 178 12.47 -2.22 -2.18
C GLY A 178 13.46 -1.24 -1.57
N TRP A 179 14.77 -1.54 -1.65
CA TRP A 179 15.82 -0.65 -1.14
C TRP A 179 15.86 0.72 -1.84
N TYR A 180 15.33 0.79 -3.07
CA TYR A 180 15.25 2.02 -3.87
C TYR A 180 13.82 2.60 -3.90
N ASP A 181 12.98 2.19 -2.95
CA ASP A 181 11.64 2.72 -2.77
C ASP A 181 11.61 3.80 -1.69
N LEU A 182 10.72 4.78 -1.85
CA LEU A 182 10.52 5.82 -0.82
C LEU A 182 9.98 5.24 0.48
N TYR A 183 9.28 4.09 0.44
CA TYR A 183 8.73 3.39 1.61
C TYR A 183 9.65 2.28 2.15
N ALA A 184 10.95 2.31 1.81
CA ALA A 184 11.88 1.30 2.32
C ALA A 184 11.93 1.26 3.87
N PRO A 185 11.98 2.39 4.60
CA PRO A 185 11.91 2.39 6.06
C PRO A 185 10.60 1.82 6.58
N ASP A 186 9.47 2.23 5.96
CA ASP A 186 8.12 1.82 6.38
C ASP A 186 7.90 0.31 6.27
N ALA A 187 8.54 -0.36 5.31
CA ALA A 187 8.46 -1.82 5.20
C ALA A 187 8.97 -2.51 6.47
N PHE A 188 10.04 -1.99 7.09
CA PHE A 188 10.56 -2.49 8.36
C PHE A 188 9.68 -2.09 9.54
N ASP A 189 9.15 -0.88 9.57
CA ASP A 189 8.23 -0.42 10.61
C ASP A 189 6.96 -1.28 10.60
N ASN A 190 6.38 -1.55 9.43
CA ASN A 190 5.22 -2.42 9.25
C ASN A 190 5.51 -3.85 9.74
N PHE A 191 6.66 -4.42 9.36
CA PHE A 191 7.07 -5.75 9.80
C PHE A 191 7.26 -5.81 11.31
N ASN A 192 7.99 -4.86 11.88
CA ASN A 192 8.23 -4.79 13.32
C ASN A 192 6.95 -4.58 14.11
N GLY A 193 6.06 -3.71 13.62
CA GLY A 193 4.75 -3.46 14.22
C GLY A 193 3.90 -4.71 14.25
N MET A 194 3.76 -5.40 13.14
CA MET A 194 3.02 -6.66 13.05
C MET A 194 3.60 -7.75 13.96
N HIS A 195 4.92 -7.92 13.98
CA HIS A 195 5.57 -8.92 14.85
C HIS A 195 5.38 -8.64 16.34
N LYS A 196 5.47 -7.37 16.76
CA LYS A 196 5.41 -6.98 18.17
C LYS A 196 3.99 -6.82 18.69
N GLN A 197 3.09 -6.31 17.87
CA GLN A 197 1.79 -5.82 18.28
C GLN A 197 0.61 -6.53 17.60
N GLY A 198 0.82 -7.27 16.50
CA GLY A 198 -0.25 -7.91 15.74
C GLY A 198 -1.26 -8.63 16.64
N GLY A 199 -2.55 -8.43 16.38
CA GLY A 199 -3.67 -8.79 17.24
C GLY A 199 -3.90 -10.30 17.41
N SER A 200 -3.23 -11.12 16.61
CA SER A 200 -3.35 -12.59 16.67
C SER A 200 -1.99 -13.27 16.53
N LYS A 201 -1.95 -14.59 16.78
CA LYS A 201 -0.74 -15.39 16.52
C LYS A 201 -0.39 -15.37 15.03
N SER A 202 -1.38 -15.48 14.15
CA SER A 202 -1.16 -15.45 12.68
C SER A 202 -0.69 -14.08 12.21
N ALA A 203 -1.24 -12.98 12.73
CA ALA A 203 -0.77 -11.64 12.42
C ALA A 203 0.72 -11.45 12.75
N ARG A 204 1.17 -11.97 13.90
CA ARG A 204 2.58 -11.94 14.29
C ARG A 204 3.50 -12.88 13.48
N GLN A 205 2.93 -13.73 12.60
CA GLN A 205 3.66 -14.53 11.62
C GLN A 205 3.83 -13.80 10.27
N SER A 206 3.53 -12.51 10.20
CA SER A 206 3.80 -11.66 9.03
C SER A 206 5.25 -11.73 8.60
N ARG A 207 5.50 -11.53 7.31
CA ARG A 207 6.81 -11.68 6.70
C ARG A 207 7.20 -10.42 5.95
N LEU A 208 8.52 -10.19 5.84
CA LEU A 208 9.08 -9.12 5.03
C LEU A 208 10.06 -9.67 4.02
N ILE A 209 9.89 -9.26 2.76
CA ILE A 209 10.85 -9.49 1.68
C ILE A 209 11.32 -8.12 1.18
N MET A 210 12.63 -7.87 1.26
CA MET A 210 13.28 -6.66 0.75
C MET A 210 14.28 -7.02 -0.35
N GLY A 211 14.12 -6.39 -1.50
CA GLY A 211 15.04 -6.56 -2.62
C GLY A 211 15.58 -5.23 -3.15
N PRO A 212 16.52 -5.24 -4.10
CA PRO A 212 17.12 -4.03 -4.66
C PRO A 212 16.19 -3.40 -5.71
N TRP A 213 14.92 -3.26 -5.38
CA TRP A 213 13.86 -2.82 -6.29
C TRP A 213 13.46 -1.37 -6.00
N PRO A 214 13.03 -0.62 -7.06
CA PRO A 214 12.35 0.66 -6.92
C PRO A 214 10.88 0.45 -6.55
N HIS A 215 10.10 1.54 -6.47
CA HIS A 215 8.67 1.54 -6.16
C HIS A 215 7.83 0.54 -6.98
N ARG A 216 8.18 0.34 -8.22
CA ARG A 216 7.63 -0.77 -9.01
C ARG A 216 8.52 -1.98 -8.82
N LEU A 217 8.11 -2.93 -7.97
CA LEU A 217 8.81 -4.20 -7.80
C LEU A 217 9.03 -4.85 -9.16
N SER A 218 10.27 -5.16 -9.49
CA SER A 218 10.65 -5.54 -10.84
C SER A 218 11.19 -6.98 -10.89
N GLN A 219 10.87 -7.68 -11.96
CA GLN A 219 11.55 -8.93 -12.33
C GLN A 219 12.89 -8.68 -13.06
N SER A 220 13.26 -7.42 -13.28
CA SER A 220 14.57 -7.04 -13.80
C SER A 220 15.66 -7.28 -12.76
N THR A 221 16.85 -7.65 -13.21
CA THR A 221 18.04 -7.66 -12.36
C THR A 221 18.62 -6.27 -12.14
N LYS A 222 18.11 -5.26 -12.89
CA LYS A 222 18.65 -3.89 -12.88
C LYS A 222 17.75 -2.91 -12.18
N THR A 223 18.36 -2.03 -11.41
CA THR A 223 17.76 -0.81 -10.87
C THR A 223 18.67 0.37 -11.24
N GLY A 224 18.17 1.28 -12.06
CA GLY A 224 19.01 2.29 -12.70
C GLY A 224 20.11 1.64 -13.54
N ASP A 225 21.35 2.07 -13.33
CA ASP A 225 22.53 1.58 -14.03
C ASP A 225 23.18 0.34 -13.36
N ILE A 226 22.69 -0.08 -12.20
CA ILE A 226 23.26 -1.17 -11.41
C ILE A 226 22.56 -2.49 -11.76
N ASP A 227 23.34 -3.51 -12.11
CA ASP A 227 22.87 -4.88 -12.28
C ASP A 227 23.17 -5.71 -11.03
N PHE A 228 22.14 -6.13 -10.33
CA PHE A 228 22.22 -6.92 -9.09
C PHE A 228 22.29 -8.44 -9.34
N GLY A 229 22.16 -8.85 -10.60
CA GLY A 229 22.24 -10.26 -10.99
C GLY A 229 20.95 -11.06 -10.73
N ALA A 230 21.01 -12.35 -11.06
CA ALA A 230 19.86 -13.24 -10.97
C ALA A 230 19.24 -13.37 -9.56
N PRO A 231 19.97 -13.33 -8.44
CA PRO A 231 19.38 -13.40 -7.11
C PRO A 231 18.42 -12.25 -6.77
N SER A 232 18.54 -11.11 -7.48
CA SER A 232 17.64 -9.96 -7.28
C SER A 232 16.26 -10.14 -7.90
N LYS A 233 16.07 -11.16 -8.73
CA LYS A 233 14.76 -11.45 -9.34
C LYS A 233 13.82 -12.10 -8.33
N ILE A 234 12.58 -11.68 -8.38
CA ILE A 234 11.49 -12.26 -7.61
C ILE A 234 10.40 -12.76 -8.53
N ASP A 235 9.94 -13.98 -8.32
CA ASP A 235 8.67 -14.45 -8.89
C ASP A 235 7.53 -14.01 -7.98
N LEU A 236 7.07 -12.77 -8.20
CA LEU A 236 6.05 -12.14 -7.39
C LEU A 236 4.74 -12.95 -7.38
N ASP A 237 4.31 -13.42 -8.56
CA ASP A 237 3.07 -14.18 -8.68
C ASP A 237 3.13 -15.52 -7.94
N ALA A 238 4.27 -16.19 -7.96
CA ALA A 238 4.46 -17.44 -7.22
C ALA A 238 4.45 -17.22 -5.71
N LEU A 239 5.11 -16.17 -5.21
CA LEU A 239 5.15 -15.84 -3.79
C LEU A 239 3.77 -15.44 -3.26
N GLU A 240 3.09 -14.53 -3.93
CA GLU A 240 1.74 -14.12 -3.54
C GLU A 240 0.77 -15.28 -3.54
N ARG A 241 0.84 -16.11 -4.59
CA ARG A 241 -0.01 -17.29 -4.68
C ARG A 241 0.26 -18.28 -3.55
N SER A 242 1.52 -18.60 -3.27
CA SER A 242 1.88 -19.51 -2.17
C SER A 242 1.37 -18.98 -0.82
N TRP A 243 1.46 -17.67 -0.60
CA TRP A 243 0.89 -17.04 0.59
C TRP A 243 -0.62 -17.19 0.67
N LEU A 244 -1.33 -16.89 -0.43
CA LEU A 244 -2.78 -16.99 -0.49
C LEU A 244 -3.26 -18.46 -0.42
N ASP A 245 -2.58 -19.40 -1.09
CA ASP A 245 -2.91 -20.81 -1.02
C ASP A 245 -2.84 -21.33 0.42
N ARG A 246 -1.83 -20.88 1.20
CA ARG A 246 -1.72 -21.23 2.62
C ARG A 246 -2.89 -20.69 3.46
N TRP A 247 -3.21 -19.41 3.31
CA TRP A 247 -4.13 -18.74 4.23
C TRP A 247 -5.60 -18.75 3.79
N LEU A 248 -5.88 -18.90 2.50
CA LEU A 248 -7.25 -18.94 1.97
C LEU A 248 -7.75 -20.35 1.69
N ARG A 249 -6.84 -21.29 1.44
CA ARG A 249 -7.15 -22.67 1.04
C ARG A 249 -6.64 -23.70 2.03
N ASP A 250 -5.93 -23.27 3.07
CA ASP A 250 -5.30 -24.10 4.10
C ASP A 250 -4.31 -25.14 3.51
N GLU A 251 -3.63 -24.79 2.42
CA GLU A 251 -2.63 -25.66 1.82
C GLU A 251 -1.37 -25.69 2.69
N ASP A 252 -0.90 -26.88 3.06
CA ASP A 252 0.36 -27.07 3.77
C ASP A 252 1.53 -27.01 2.77
N ASN A 253 1.92 -25.78 2.42
CA ASN A 253 3.01 -25.51 1.48
C ASN A 253 4.31 -25.05 2.15
N GLY A 254 4.33 -25.04 3.49
CA GLY A 254 5.52 -24.73 4.30
C GLY A 254 5.91 -23.25 4.35
N ILE A 255 5.15 -22.35 3.72
CA ILE A 255 5.53 -20.93 3.68
C ILE A 255 5.60 -20.32 5.07
N GLU A 256 4.80 -20.78 6.03
CA GLU A 256 4.85 -20.30 7.41
C GLU A 256 6.13 -20.72 8.16
N ASN A 257 6.87 -21.69 7.65
CA ASN A 257 8.13 -22.21 8.24
C ASN A 257 9.37 -21.55 7.64
N GLU A 258 9.25 -20.75 6.58
CA GLU A 258 10.36 -20.00 6.03
C GLU A 258 10.82 -18.89 7.00
N ALA A 259 12.02 -18.33 6.79
CA ALA A 259 12.49 -17.21 7.60
C ALA A 259 11.54 -15.99 7.50
N PRO A 260 11.16 -15.36 8.61
CA PRO A 260 10.20 -14.25 8.60
C PRO A 260 10.73 -13.00 7.88
N LEU A 261 12.05 -12.89 7.74
CA LEU A 261 12.74 -11.77 7.10
C LEU A 261 13.66 -12.29 6.01
N ARG A 262 13.45 -11.86 4.78
CA ARG A 262 14.30 -12.12 3.63
C ARG A 262 14.81 -10.81 3.06
N LEU A 263 16.11 -10.60 3.14
CA LEU A 263 16.78 -9.37 2.69
C LEU A 263 17.76 -9.70 1.57
N PHE A 264 17.71 -8.94 0.51
CA PHE A 264 18.78 -8.91 -0.47
C PHE A 264 19.90 -7.98 0.03
N ILE A 265 21.11 -8.50 0.16
CA ILE A 265 22.27 -7.73 0.63
C ILE A 265 23.00 -7.14 -0.58
N MET A 266 22.85 -5.83 -0.76
CA MET A 266 23.59 -5.11 -1.79
C MET A 266 25.08 -5.12 -1.49
N GLY A 267 25.89 -5.38 -2.52
CA GLY A 267 27.35 -5.51 -2.38
C GLY A 267 27.81 -6.95 -2.54
N THR A 268 27.27 -7.87 -1.75
CA THR A 268 27.46 -9.33 -2.00
C THR A 268 26.50 -9.83 -3.07
N ASN A 269 25.37 -9.17 -3.25
CA ASN A 269 24.30 -9.52 -4.19
C ASN A 269 23.68 -10.91 -3.90
N GLU A 270 23.43 -11.17 -2.63
CA GLU A 270 22.80 -12.41 -2.12
C GLU A 270 21.43 -12.15 -1.50
#